data_af9b90dc9fd9476850586bc902b1a301
#
_entry.id   af9b90dc9fd9476850586bc902b1a301
#
_cell.length_a   1.000
_cell.length_b   1.000
_cell.length_c   1.000
_cell.angle_alpha   90.00
_cell.angle_beta   90.00
_cell.angle_gamma   90.00
#
_symmetry.space_group_name_H-M   'P 1'
#
loop_
_entity.id
_entity.type
_entity.pdbx_description
1 polymer ?
#
loop_
_entity_poly.entity_id
_entity_poly.type
_entity_poly.pdbx_seq_one_letter_code
_entity_poly.pdbx_strand_id
1 'polypeptide(L)'
;MMSHEHLSADRARRYDKAIDPSMVQPRLLALAEQAATSAFAVPEMIDGLAKGLEEAATLMRAVPIQEGRLLEQGIALLAGSNPDLLALTENIRLPVTPAALQLVEMNNEAHYRRLTLDADTGGRKGYTPDMLVVHQSKRLAYVVDIKRTLGSYEATRIADLKNRMLASSLVVPDLLYKEHRRMMVDEVRAVIINGDGQKIDIDHGIWPLSHLDHLLELDGAGLAIEWMRKQFASAVERNWKAAVRQLADSYTRKRDGGGDRQSRAGVDFGLTAATLERGDPDAVRAASDPDTSGGSDDDSVSVLWPAAGFMDTELRCFQ
;
A
#
# COMPACT_ATOMS: atom_id res chain seq x y z
N MET A 1 -1.23 -33.50 2.98
CA MET A 1 -1.38 -33.66 1.52
C MET A 1 -2.47 -32.66 1.11
N MET A 2 -2.10 -31.43 0.82
CA MET A 2 -3.05 -30.41 0.40
C MET A 2 -2.88 -30.19 -1.09
N SER A 3 -3.96 -30.41 -1.80
CA SER A 3 -4.09 -30.32 -3.25
C SER A 3 -3.70 -28.92 -3.72
N HIS A 4 -2.71 -28.84 -4.59
CA HIS A 4 -2.46 -27.66 -5.42
C HIS A 4 -3.67 -27.48 -6.33
N GLU A 5 -4.58 -26.57 -5.99
CA GLU A 5 -5.57 -26.08 -6.94
C GLU A 5 -4.80 -25.40 -8.09
N HIS A 6 -4.74 -26.11 -9.18
CA HIS A 6 -4.36 -25.58 -10.47
C HIS A 6 -5.24 -24.36 -10.75
N LEU A 7 -4.65 -23.17 -10.72
CA LEU A 7 -5.21 -21.99 -11.36
C LEU A 7 -5.47 -22.38 -12.81
N SER A 8 -6.73 -22.59 -13.15
CA SER A 8 -7.15 -23.15 -14.43
C SER A 8 -6.62 -22.27 -15.56
N ALA A 9 -5.85 -22.90 -16.43
CA ALA A 9 -5.16 -22.32 -17.58
C ALA A 9 -6.10 -21.93 -18.75
N ASP A 10 -7.39 -21.72 -18.49
CA ASP A 10 -8.39 -21.55 -19.56
C ASP A 10 -9.09 -20.19 -19.56
N ARG A 11 -8.45 -19.16 -19.01
CA ARG A 11 -8.89 -17.79 -19.23
C ARG A 11 -8.17 -17.26 -20.46
N ALA A 12 -8.90 -16.95 -21.53
CA ALA A 12 -8.33 -16.31 -22.72
C ALA A 12 -7.42 -15.15 -22.30
N ARG A 13 -6.13 -15.23 -22.65
CA ARG A 13 -5.16 -14.19 -22.33
C ARG A 13 -5.62 -12.86 -22.93
N ARG A 14 -5.64 -11.82 -22.13
CA ARG A 14 -6.04 -10.47 -22.52
C ARG A 14 -4.84 -9.66 -22.99
N TYR A 15 -3.65 -10.01 -22.47
CA TYR A 15 -2.39 -9.38 -22.77
C TYR A 15 -1.40 -10.41 -23.32
N ASP A 16 -0.47 -9.95 -24.16
CA ASP A 16 0.59 -10.80 -24.72
C ASP A 16 1.53 -11.36 -23.63
N LYS A 17 1.58 -10.68 -22.49
CA LYS A 17 2.40 -11.03 -21.35
C LYS A 17 1.55 -11.49 -20.19
N ALA A 18 2.03 -12.49 -19.46
CA ALA A 18 1.38 -13.02 -18.27
C ALA A 18 2.40 -13.16 -17.14
N ILE A 19 1.93 -13.07 -15.91
CA ILE A 19 2.73 -13.36 -14.73
C ILE A 19 3.09 -14.84 -14.71
N ASP A 20 4.39 -15.15 -14.60
CA ASP A 20 4.86 -16.48 -14.27
C ASP A 20 4.87 -16.64 -12.73
N PRO A 21 3.95 -17.43 -12.17
CA PRO A 21 3.88 -17.62 -10.72
C PRO A 21 5.17 -18.16 -10.12
N SER A 22 5.90 -19.02 -10.84
CA SER A 22 7.13 -19.65 -10.36
C SER A 22 8.25 -18.62 -10.12
N MET A 23 8.29 -17.57 -10.92
CA MET A 23 9.28 -16.50 -10.82
C MET A 23 8.89 -15.41 -9.81
N VAL A 24 7.60 -15.14 -9.70
CA VAL A 24 7.11 -13.97 -8.95
C VAL A 24 6.70 -14.33 -7.51
N GLN A 25 6.06 -15.47 -7.30
CA GLN A 25 5.57 -15.87 -5.97
C GLN A 25 6.67 -15.90 -4.88
N PRO A 26 7.87 -16.44 -5.10
CA PRO A 26 8.91 -16.44 -4.07
C PRO A 26 9.29 -15.02 -3.63
N ARG A 27 9.33 -14.08 -4.58
CA ARG A 27 9.68 -12.68 -4.30
C ARG A 27 8.55 -11.96 -3.57
N LEU A 28 7.30 -12.17 -3.98
CA LEU A 28 6.12 -11.62 -3.29
C LEU A 28 5.97 -12.21 -1.88
N LEU A 29 6.28 -13.50 -1.70
CA LEU A 29 6.28 -14.13 -0.38
C LEU A 29 7.32 -13.49 0.54
N ALA A 30 8.54 -13.27 0.04
CA ALA A 30 9.59 -12.61 0.81
C ALA A 30 9.17 -11.19 1.25
N LEU A 31 8.53 -10.41 0.37
CA LEU A 31 7.97 -9.10 0.72
C LEU A 31 6.89 -9.22 1.81
N ALA A 32 5.97 -10.18 1.68
CA ALA A 32 4.90 -10.40 2.63
C ALA A 32 5.43 -10.79 4.03
N GLU A 33 6.41 -11.68 4.10
CA GLU A 33 7.05 -12.10 5.35
C GLU A 33 7.84 -10.94 6.00
N GLN A 34 8.57 -10.16 5.20
CA GLN A 34 9.28 -8.98 5.68
C GLN A 34 8.32 -7.93 6.24
N ALA A 35 7.25 -7.62 5.51
CA ALA A 35 6.22 -6.67 5.94
C ALA A 35 5.53 -7.15 7.23
N ALA A 36 5.21 -8.45 7.34
CA ALA A 36 4.62 -9.03 8.53
C ALA A 36 5.56 -8.95 9.75
N THR A 37 6.85 -9.18 9.55
CA THR A 37 7.86 -9.03 10.62
C THR A 37 8.00 -7.57 11.03
N SER A 38 7.98 -6.64 10.08
CA SER A 38 8.04 -5.19 10.37
C SER A 38 6.79 -4.67 11.06
N ALA A 39 5.61 -5.27 10.77
CA ALA A 39 4.36 -4.91 11.43
C ALA A 39 4.26 -5.51 12.84
N PHE A 40 4.73 -6.77 12.99
CA PHE A 40 4.51 -7.61 14.15
C PHE A 40 5.71 -8.53 14.41
N ALA A 41 6.81 -7.98 14.88
CA ALA A 41 7.87 -8.82 15.43
C ALA A 41 7.41 -9.42 16.77
N VAL A 42 7.56 -10.73 16.92
CA VAL A 42 7.04 -11.47 18.09
C VAL A 42 7.55 -10.92 19.43
N PRO A 43 8.85 -10.56 19.59
CA PRO A 43 9.34 -10.00 20.84
C PRO A 43 8.70 -8.65 21.21
N GLU A 44 8.52 -7.77 20.21
CA GLU A 44 7.92 -6.45 20.39
C GLU A 44 6.44 -6.56 20.78
N MET A 45 5.73 -7.52 20.19
CA MET A 45 4.35 -7.83 20.58
C MET A 45 4.23 -8.31 22.01
N ILE A 46 5.12 -9.21 22.45
CA ILE A 46 5.09 -9.70 23.82
C ILE A 46 5.30 -8.53 24.79
N ASP A 47 6.25 -7.66 24.50
CA ASP A 47 6.53 -6.48 25.31
C ASP A 47 5.33 -5.51 25.31
N GLY A 48 4.75 -5.21 24.15
CA GLY A 48 3.58 -4.35 24.04
C GLY A 48 2.34 -4.91 24.75
N LEU A 49 2.04 -6.19 24.58
CA LEU A 49 0.93 -6.85 25.28
C LEU A 49 1.15 -6.88 26.80
N ALA A 50 2.40 -7.02 27.26
CA ALA A 50 2.73 -6.99 28.67
C ALA A 50 2.60 -5.58 29.29
N LYS A 51 2.77 -4.52 28.49
CA LYS A 51 2.66 -3.12 28.91
C LYS A 51 1.22 -2.62 28.95
N GLY A 52 0.29 -3.24 28.22
CA GLY A 52 -1.13 -2.91 28.27
C GLY A 52 -1.79 -2.65 26.92
N LEU A 53 -3.06 -2.20 26.98
CA LEU A 53 -3.90 -2.06 25.80
C LEU A 53 -3.46 -0.93 24.85
N GLU A 54 -2.86 0.14 25.36
CA GLU A 54 -2.46 1.29 24.56
C GLU A 54 -1.29 0.93 23.63
N GLU A 55 -0.28 0.26 24.15
CA GLU A 55 0.86 -0.24 23.39
C GLU A 55 0.42 -1.33 22.41
N ALA A 56 -0.46 -2.23 22.82
CA ALA A 56 -1.04 -3.24 21.95
C ALA A 56 -1.81 -2.60 20.78
N ALA A 57 -2.62 -1.55 21.03
CA ALA A 57 -3.34 -0.81 19.99
C ALA A 57 -2.38 -0.10 19.02
N THR A 58 -1.27 0.43 19.53
CA THR A 58 -0.23 1.06 18.69
C THR A 58 0.41 0.04 17.74
N LEU A 59 0.76 -1.15 18.24
CA LEU A 59 1.26 -2.24 17.41
C LEU A 59 0.25 -2.66 16.33
N MET A 60 -1.03 -2.78 16.69
CA MET A 60 -2.07 -3.15 15.73
C MET A 60 -2.24 -2.12 14.60
N ARG A 61 -1.97 -0.83 14.85
CA ARG A 61 -1.96 0.21 13.81
C ARG A 61 -0.84 0.04 12.78
N ALA A 62 0.23 -0.65 13.12
CA ALA A 62 1.33 -0.91 12.19
C ALA A 62 0.91 -1.85 11.03
N VAL A 63 -0.02 -2.78 11.25
CA VAL A 63 -0.47 -3.73 10.22
C VAL A 63 -1.03 -3.03 8.97
N PRO A 64 -2.04 -2.14 9.07
CA PRO A 64 -2.57 -1.46 7.89
C PRO A 64 -1.51 -0.58 7.19
N ILE A 65 -0.57 0.00 7.91
CA ILE A 65 0.52 0.80 7.34
C ILE A 65 1.45 -0.10 6.52
N GLN A 66 1.86 -1.24 7.07
CA GLN A 66 2.74 -2.18 6.37
C GLN A 66 2.02 -2.86 5.19
N GLU A 67 0.72 -3.12 5.29
CA GLU A 67 -0.08 -3.62 4.17
C GLU A 67 -0.12 -2.62 3.01
N GLY A 68 -0.25 -1.31 3.30
CA GLY A 68 -0.19 -0.26 2.29
C GLY A 68 1.14 -0.27 1.54
N ARG A 69 2.26 -0.23 2.28
CA ARG A 69 3.62 -0.30 1.70
C ARG A 69 3.86 -1.60 0.91
N LEU A 70 3.34 -2.71 1.41
CA LEU A 70 3.44 -4.00 0.72
C LEU A 70 2.73 -3.97 -0.64
N LEU A 71 1.56 -3.34 -0.73
CA LEU A 71 0.85 -3.17 -2.01
C LEU A 71 1.70 -2.37 -3.00
N GLU A 72 2.28 -1.25 -2.58
CA GLU A 72 3.16 -0.42 -3.43
C GLU A 72 4.36 -1.23 -3.93
N GLN A 73 5.06 -1.91 -3.04
CA GLN A 73 6.23 -2.73 -3.37
C GLN A 73 5.88 -3.92 -4.28
N GLY A 74 4.76 -4.59 -4.02
CA GLY A 74 4.29 -5.71 -4.82
C GLY A 74 3.93 -5.29 -6.25
N ILE A 75 3.21 -4.17 -6.41
CA ILE A 75 2.84 -3.64 -7.73
C ILE A 75 4.09 -3.20 -8.50
N ALA A 76 5.04 -2.53 -7.84
CA ALA A 76 6.31 -2.14 -8.45
C ALA A 76 7.13 -3.35 -8.92
N LEU A 77 7.17 -4.41 -8.11
CA LEU A 77 7.83 -5.67 -8.47
C LEU A 77 7.19 -6.30 -9.71
N LEU A 78 5.86 -6.33 -9.79
CA LEU A 78 5.15 -6.87 -10.95
C LEU A 78 5.35 -6.01 -12.21
N ALA A 79 5.37 -4.68 -12.07
CA ALA A 79 5.64 -3.77 -13.18
C ALA A 79 7.00 -4.09 -13.85
N GLY A 80 8.02 -4.47 -13.07
CA GLY A 80 9.30 -4.91 -13.58
C GLY A 80 9.27 -6.20 -14.43
N SER A 81 8.16 -6.94 -14.43
CA SER A 81 7.97 -8.11 -15.29
C SER A 81 7.56 -7.74 -16.73
N ASN A 82 7.19 -6.49 -16.98
CA ASN A 82 6.89 -5.99 -18.31
C ASN A 82 7.97 -4.99 -18.77
N PRO A 83 8.86 -5.37 -19.71
CA PRO A 83 9.98 -4.51 -20.15
C PRO A 83 9.53 -3.22 -20.87
N ASP A 84 8.27 -3.11 -21.29
CA ASP A 84 7.72 -1.89 -21.88
C ASP A 84 7.32 -0.85 -20.81
N LEU A 85 7.29 -1.27 -19.53
CA LEU A 85 6.94 -0.38 -18.43
C LEU A 85 8.17 0.19 -17.74
N LEU A 86 8.06 1.46 -17.39
CA LEU A 86 8.90 2.09 -16.38
C LEU A 86 8.01 2.44 -15.18
N ALA A 87 8.28 1.83 -14.03
CA ALA A 87 7.65 2.18 -12.77
C ALA A 87 8.62 3.04 -11.94
N LEU A 88 8.21 4.26 -11.64
CA LEU A 88 8.92 5.18 -10.75
C LEU A 88 8.18 5.21 -9.42
N THR A 89 8.89 4.96 -8.31
CA THR A 89 8.30 4.86 -6.97
C THR A 89 8.97 5.80 -5.96
N GLU A 90 10.12 6.38 -6.31
CA GLU A 90 10.90 7.19 -5.38
C GLU A 90 11.06 8.63 -5.89
N ASN A 91 11.06 9.57 -4.95
CA ASN A 91 11.35 10.99 -5.18
C ASN A 91 10.48 11.69 -6.23
N ILE A 92 9.24 11.22 -6.43
CA ILE A 92 8.32 11.84 -7.39
C ILE A 92 7.51 12.89 -6.66
N ARG A 93 7.91 14.14 -6.76
CA ARG A 93 7.12 15.26 -6.28
C ARG A 93 6.58 16.04 -7.48
N LEU A 94 5.29 15.94 -7.72
CA LEU A 94 4.61 16.61 -8.81
C LEU A 94 4.12 17.99 -8.35
N PRO A 95 4.50 19.08 -9.00
CA PRO A 95 3.93 20.40 -8.71
C PRO A 95 2.41 20.42 -8.95
N VAL A 96 1.68 21.08 -8.06
CA VAL A 96 0.26 21.35 -8.22
C VAL A 96 0.08 22.87 -8.31
N THR A 97 -0.09 23.38 -9.53
CA THR A 97 -0.25 24.81 -9.74
C THR A 97 -1.71 25.25 -9.59
N PRO A 98 -1.98 26.50 -9.17
CA PRO A 98 -3.34 27.02 -9.14
C PRO A 98 -4.04 26.98 -10.50
N ALA A 99 -3.30 27.23 -11.58
CA ALA A 99 -3.81 27.15 -12.94
C ALA A 99 -4.23 25.71 -13.31
N ALA A 100 -3.46 24.69 -12.92
CA ALA A 100 -3.81 23.30 -13.14
C ALA A 100 -5.08 22.90 -12.37
N LEU A 101 -5.21 23.32 -11.10
CA LEU A 101 -6.42 23.07 -10.31
C LEU A 101 -7.64 23.71 -10.95
N GLN A 102 -7.55 24.99 -11.31
CA GLN A 102 -8.64 25.71 -11.98
C GLN A 102 -9.04 25.04 -13.31
N LEU A 103 -8.07 24.59 -14.08
CA LEU A 103 -8.32 23.88 -15.33
C LEU A 103 -9.12 22.59 -15.09
N VAL A 104 -8.74 21.81 -14.07
CA VAL A 104 -9.42 20.56 -13.71
C VAL A 104 -10.83 20.82 -13.18
N GLU A 105 -11.00 21.82 -12.34
CA GLU A 105 -12.31 22.17 -11.74
C GLU A 105 -13.32 22.67 -12.78
N MET A 106 -12.86 23.41 -13.80
CA MET A 106 -13.72 24.06 -14.78
C MET A 106 -13.96 23.24 -16.05
N ASN A 107 -13.25 22.12 -16.25
CA ASN A 107 -13.30 21.38 -17.50
C ASN A 107 -13.48 19.87 -17.26
N ASN A 108 -14.03 19.21 -18.29
CA ASN A 108 -14.08 17.75 -18.33
C ASN A 108 -12.67 17.18 -18.60
N GLU A 109 -12.32 16.07 -17.95
CA GLU A 109 -11.03 15.40 -18.08
C GLU A 109 -10.62 15.13 -19.54
N ALA A 110 -11.55 14.79 -20.41
CA ALA A 110 -11.29 14.55 -21.82
C ALA A 110 -10.66 15.76 -22.54
N HIS A 111 -10.91 16.99 -22.06
CA HIS A 111 -10.40 18.23 -22.67
C HIS A 111 -8.95 18.54 -22.31
N TYR A 112 -8.46 18.07 -21.16
CA TYR A 112 -7.12 18.40 -20.68
C TYR A 112 -6.18 17.19 -20.53
N ARG A 113 -6.64 15.96 -20.69
CA ARG A 113 -5.84 14.73 -20.55
C ARG A 113 -4.55 14.70 -21.36
N ARG A 114 -4.49 15.45 -22.48
CA ARG A 114 -3.32 15.57 -23.36
C ARG A 114 -2.64 16.93 -23.30
N LEU A 115 -3.05 17.78 -22.37
CA LEU A 115 -2.38 19.04 -22.16
C LEU A 115 -1.15 18.84 -21.27
N THR A 116 -0.12 19.63 -21.57
CA THR A 116 1.10 19.67 -20.77
C THR A 116 1.29 21.07 -20.22
N LEU A 117 1.52 21.17 -18.93
CA LEU A 117 1.93 22.39 -18.25
C LEU A 117 3.40 22.27 -17.86
N ASP A 118 4.07 23.43 -17.82
CA ASP A 118 5.46 23.51 -17.39
C ASP A 118 5.59 23.15 -15.89
N ALA A 119 6.48 22.22 -15.57
CA ALA A 119 6.75 21.78 -14.23
C ALA A 119 7.46 22.86 -13.38
N ASP A 120 8.19 23.81 -14.02
CA ASP A 120 8.96 24.85 -13.35
C ASP A 120 8.10 26.05 -12.92
N THR A 121 6.84 26.11 -13.30
CA THR A 121 5.93 27.23 -12.97
C THR A 121 5.56 27.34 -11.48
N GLY A 122 6.29 26.69 -10.61
CA GLY A 122 6.43 27.04 -9.20
C GLY A 122 5.15 26.99 -8.38
N GLY A 123 4.51 25.84 -8.26
CA GLY A 123 3.53 25.61 -7.20
C GLY A 123 4.22 25.36 -5.86
N ARG A 124 3.89 26.12 -4.82
CA ARG A 124 4.34 25.78 -3.45
C ARG A 124 3.74 24.46 -2.96
N LYS A 125 2.60 24.06 -3.52
CA LYS A 125 1.92 22.80 -3.22
C LYS A 125 2.40 21.73 -4.18
N GLY A 126 2.69 20.56 -3.66
CA GLY A 126 3.06 19.39 -4.44
C GLY A 126 2.13 18.22 -4.11
N TYR A 127 2.08 17.27 -5.02
CA TYR A 127 1.48 15.96 -4.81
C TYR A 127 2.54 14.89 -5.01
N THR A 128 2.62 13.94 -4.09
CA THR A 128 3.51 12.80 -4.19
C THR A 128 2.66 11.57 -4.45
N PRO A 129 2.61 11.04 -5.68
CA PRO A 129 1.95 9.78 -5.97
C PRO A 129 2.73 8.62 -5.38
N ASP A 130 2.05 7.51 -5.12
CA ASP A 130 2.71 6.30 -4.70
C ASP A 130 3.55 5.69 -5.84
N MET A 131 3.16 5.97 -7.11
CA MET A 131 3.88 5.47 -8.28
C MET A 131 3.53 6.28 -9.55
N LEU A 132 4.51 6.41 -10.46
CA LEU A 132 4.26 6.70 -11.87
C LEU A 132 4.54 5.44 -12.70
N VAL A 133 3.57 5.02 -13.50
CA VAL A 133 3.74 3.89 -14.45
C VAL A 133 3.72 4.46 -15.87
N VAL A 134 4.80 4.24 -16.62
CA VAL A 134 4.93 4.75 -17.99
C VAL A 134 4.99 3.58 -18.97
N HIS A 135 4.04 3.51 -19.88
CA HIS A 135 4.03 2.61 -21.03
C HIS A 135 4.81 3.28 -22.16
N GLN A 136 6.07 2.87 -22.33
CA GLN A 136 7.02 3.55 -23.21
C GLN A 136 6.58 3.49 -24.69
N SER A 137 6.16 2.33 -25.16
CA SER A 137 5.70 2.13 -26.54
C SER A 137 4.42 2.92 -26.85
N LYS A 138 3.53 3.08 -25.88
CA LYS A 138 2.25 3.78 -26.03
C LYS A 138 2.34 5.26 -25.70
N ARG A 139 3.46 5.72 -25.15
CA ARG A 139 3.65 7.10 -24.67
C ARG A 139 2.53 7.55 -23.71
N LEU A 140 2.09 6.60 -22.87
CA LEU A 140 1.02 6.77 -21.89
C LEU A 140 1.58 6.62 -20.48
N ALA A 141 1.29 7.59 -19.61
CA ALA A 141 1.65 7.49 -18.20
C ALA A 141 0.41 7.41 -17.31
N TYR A 142 0.57 6.78 -16.16
CA TYR A 142 -0.41 6.76 -15.09
C TYR A 142 0.20 7.35 -13.82
N VAL A 143 -0.49 8.34 -13.25
CA VAL A 143 -0.28 8.80 -11.88
C VAL A 143 -1.09 7.89 -10.98
N VAL A 144 -0.43 7.07 -10.18
CA VAL A 144 -1.08 6.02 -9.39
C VAL A 144 -1.01 6.34 -7.91
N ASP A 145 -2.16 6.29 -7.26
CA ASP A 145 -2.31 6.34 -5.81
C ASP A 145 -2.89 5.02 -5.33
N ILE A 146 -2.27 4.38 -4.33
CA ILE A 146 -2.65 3.05 -3.87
C ILE A 146 -3.26 3.16 -2.48
N LYS A 147 -4.51 2.80 -2.36
CA LYS A 147 -5.22 2.81 -1.08
C LYS A 147 -5.60 1.38 -0.67
N ARG A 148 -5.20 1.00 0.52
CA ARG A 148 -5.61 -0.28 1.10
C ARG A 148 -7.12 -0.41 1.14
N THR A 149 -7.81 0.67 1.51
CA THR A 149 -9.26 0.79 1.56
C THR A 149 -9.72 2.23 1.31
N LEU A 150 -10.82 2.38 0.64
CA LEU A 150 -11.55 3.65 0.51
C LEU A 150 -12.83 3.66 1.39
N GLY A 151 -13.11 2.59 2.13
CA GLY A 151 -14.33 2.45 2.92
C GLY A 151 -14.59 3.61 3.88
N SER A 152 -13.55 4.07 4.57
CA SER A 152 -13.60 5.18 5.54
C SER A 152 -13.47 6.57 4.93
N TYR A 153 -13.23 6.71 3.62
CA TYR A 153 -13.08 8.01 2.97
C TYR A 153 -14.45 8.58 2.60
N GLU A 154 -14.69 9.83 2.92
CA GLU A 154 -15.85 10.58 2.41
C GLU A 154 -15.70 10.84 0.90
N ALA A 155 -16.84 10.99 0.21
CA ALA A 155 -16.85 11.24 -1.23
C ALA A 155 -16.09 12.52 -1.61
N THR A 156 -16.23 13.59 -0.82
CA THR A 156 -15.51 14.85 -0.98
C THR A 156 -14.01 14.67 -0.92
N ARG A 157 -13.51 13.89 0.05
CA ARG A 157 -12.08 13.62 0.21
C ARG A 157 -11.51 12.82 -0.96
N ILE A 158 -12.30 11.88 -1.52
CA ILE A 158 -11.90 11.14 -2.73
C ILE A 158 -11.86 12.07 -3.93
N ALA A 159 -12.85 12.96 -4.08
CA ALA A 159 -12.88 13.95 -5.15
C ALA A 159 -11.69 14.93 -5.07
N ASP A 160 -11.37 15.44 -3.89
CA ASP A 160 -10.23 16.32 -3.65
C ASP A 160 -8.88 15.65 -3.96
N LEU A 161 -8.73 14.37 -3.56
CA LEU A 161 -7.56 13.58 -3.93
C LEU A 161 -7.44 13.47 -5.45
N LYS A 162 -8.53 13.10 -6.11
CA LYS A 162 -8.57 12.95 -7.55
C LYS A 162 -8.26 14.26 -8.29
N ASN A 163 -8.84 15.39 -7.87
CA ASN A 163 -8.57 16.70 -8.45
C ASN A 163 -7.08 17.07 -8.34
N ARG A 164 -6.43 16.78 -7.20
CA ARG A 164 -4.99 16.99 -7.04
C ARG A 164 -4.16 16.07 -7.94
N MET A 165 -4.55 14.81 -8.07
CA MET A 165 -3.90 13.87 -8.98
C MET A 165 -4.01 14.33 -10.44
N LEU A 166 -5.21 14.72 -10.86
CA LEU A 166 -5.44 15.22 -12.21
C LEU A 166 -4.68 16.54 -12.50
N ALA A 167 -4.67 17.47 -11.54
CA ALA A 167 -3.90 18.70 -11.69
C ALA A 167 -2.39 18.42 -11.77
N SER A 168 -1.89 17.50 -10.97
CA SER A 168 -0.48 17.09 -11.02
C SER A 168 -0.13 16.30 -12.27
N SER A 169 -1.07 15.57 -12.85
CA SER A 169 -0.83 14.82 -14.09
C SER A 169 -0.46 15.69 -15.28
N LEU A 170 -0.90 16.96 -15.27
CA LEU A 170 -0.63 17.92 -16.36
C LEU A 170 0.85 18.34 -16.46
N VAL A 171 1.63 18.19 -15.40
CA VAL A 171 3.07 18.50 -15.41
C VAL A 171 3.95 17.28 -15.67
N VAL A 172 3.39 16.06 -15.62
CA VAL A 172 4.13 14.82 -15.79
C VAL A 172 4.89 14.73 -17.13
N PRO A 173 4.31 15.08 -18.30
CA PRO A 173 5.05 15.00 -19.56
C PRO A 173 6.30 15.87 -19.57
N ASP A 174 6.22 17.09 -19.06
CA ASP A 174 7.34 18.03 -19.00
C ASP A 174 8.41 17.56 -18.01
N LEU A 175 7.99 17.08 -16.84
CA LEU A 175 8.88 16.53 -15.83
C LEU A 175 9.64 15.30 -16.36
N LEU A 176 8.95 14.34 -16.97
CA LEU A 176 9.57 13.15 -17.56
C LEU A 176 10.53 13.51 -18.70
N TYR A 177 10.20 14.52 -19.50
CA TYR A 177 11.09 14.99 -20.54
C TYR A 177 12.37 15.64 -19.97
N LYS A 178 12.25 16.45 -18.91
CA LYS A 178 13.39 17.15 -18.29
C LYS A 178 14.27 16.20 -17.48
N GLU A 179 13.68 15.34 -16.65
CA GLU A 179 14.39 14.58 -15.62
C GLU A 179 14.67 13.13 -16.02
N HIS A 180 13.88 12.56 -16.95
CA HIS A 180 13.97 11.14 -17.33
C HIS A 180 14.37 10.95 -18.80
N ARG A 181 15.61 11.37 -19.15
CA ARG A 181 16.25 11.11 -20.47
C ARG A 181 15.39 11.51 -21.67
N ARG A 182 14.66 12.62 -21.57
CA ARG A 182 13.74 13.12 -22.63
C ARG A 182 12.62 12.14 -22.96
N MET A 183 12.13 11.43 -21.95
CA MET A 183 11.01 10.52 -22.13
C MET A 183 9.76 11.29 -22.58
N MET A 184 9.17 10.85 -23.69
CA MET A 184 8.00 11.50 -24.30
C MET A 184 6.73 10.77 -23.86
N VAL A 185 5.77 11.52 -23.32
CA VAL A 185 4.45 11.05 -22.93
C VAL A 185 3.40 11.96 -23.57
N ASP A 186 2.43 11.35 -24.24
CA ASP A 186 1.38 12.08 -24.97
C ASP A 186 0.06 12.16 -24.20
N GLU A 187 -0.14 11.23 -23.27
CA GLU A 187 -1.35 11.17 -22.45
C GLU A 187 -1.00 10.74 -21.01
N VAL A 188 -1.60 11.40 -20.03
CA VAL A 188 -1.45 11.04 -18.63
C VAL A 188 -2.82 10.80 -18.00
N ARG A 189 -2.96 9.71 -17.26
CA ARG A 189 -4.18 9.33 -16.54
C ARG A 189 -3.92 9.26 -15.05
N ALA A 190 -4.90 9.65 -14.25
CA ALA A 190 -4.87 9.51 -12.80
C ALA A 190 -5.71 8.31 -12.37
N VAL A 191 -5.11 7.39 -11.59
CA VAL A 191 -5.76 6.16 -11.14
C VAL A 191 -5.53 5.92 -9.66
N ILE A 192 -6.62 5.68 -8.93
CA ILE A 192 -6.59 5.23 -7.54
C ILE A 192 -6.82 3.72 -7.55
N ILE A 193 -5.82 2.95 -7.10
CA ILE A 193 -5.97 1.50 -6.90
C ILE A 193 -6.55 1.26 -5.51
N ASN A 194 -7.73 0.67 -5.46
CA ASN A 194 -8.43 0.37 -4.22
C ASN A 194 -8.34 -1.12 -3.86
N GLY A 195 -7.66 -1.40 -2.74
CA GLY A 195 -7.37 -2.75 -2.30
C GLY A 195 -8.54 -3.54 -1.73
N ASP A 196 -9.61 -2.88 -1.25
CA ASP A 196 -10.76 -3.56 -0.63
C ASP A 196 -11.92 -3.83 -1.60
N GLY A 197 -11.83 -3.30 -2.82
CA GLY A 197 -12.86 -3.48 -3.84
C GLY A 197 -14.18 -2.77 -3.56
N GLN A 198 -14.25 -1.88 -2.57
CA GLN A 198 -15.42 -1.02 -2.31
C GLN A 198 -15.28 0.30 -3.08
N LYS A 199 -16.41 0.99 -3.33
CA LYS A 199 -16.41 2.30 -4.01
C LYS A 199 -15.62 2.28 -5.34
N ILE A 200 -15.82 1.23 -6.14
CA ILE A 200 -15.21 1.11 -7.47
C ILE A 200 -15.93 2.05 -8.44
N ASP A 201 -15.17 2.80 -9.21
CA ASP A 201 -15.63 3.64 -10.31
C ASP A 201 -14.56 3.67 -11.41
N ILE A 202 -14.61 2.67 -12.29
CA ILE A 202 -13.58 2.42 -13.30
C ILE A 202 -13.48 3.59 -14.27
N ASP A 203 -14.63 4.12 -14.66
CA ASP A 203 -14.72 5.22 -15.64
C ASP A 203 -14.10 6.51 -15.08
N HIS A 204 -14.18 6.70 -13.78
CA HIS A 204 -13.56 7.82 -13.08
C HIS A 204 -12.24 7.48 -12.41
N GLY A 205 -11.59 6.38 -12.78
CA GLY A 205 -10.23 6.06 -12.37
C GLY A 205 -10.10 5.50 -10.93
N ILE A 206 -11.16 4.94 -10.34
CA ILE A 206 -11.07 4.19 -9.09
C ILE A 206 -11.14 2.71 -9.43
N TRP A 207 -9.98 2.06 -9.44
CA TRP A 207 -9.81 0.71 -9.95
C TRP A 207 -9.62 -0.31 -8.82
N PRO A 208 -10.25 -1.49 -8.91
CA PRO A 208 -9.97 -2.61 -8.01
C PRO A 208 -8.63 -3.26 -8.36
N LEU A 209 -8.11 -4.11 -7.46
CA LEU A 209 -6.88 -4.88 -7.71
C LEU A 209 -6.95 -5.73 -8.99
N SER A 210 -8.12 -6.23 -9.36
CA SER A 210 -8.30 -6.99 -10.61
C SER A 210 -8.00 -6.18 -11.89
N HIS A 211 -7.97 -4.84 -11.80
CA HIS A 211 -7.60 -3.94 -12.90
C HIS A 211 -6.10 -3.68 -12.99
N LEU A 212 -5.29 -4.24 -12.09
CA LEU A 212 -3.83 -4.21 -12.23
C LEU A 212 -3.35 -4.89 -13.51
N ASP A 213 -4.09 -5.89 -14.00
CA ASP A 213 -3.80 -6.51 -15.29
C ASP A 213 -3.82 -5.48 -16.42
N HIS A 214 -4.73 -4.49 -16.37
CA HIS A 214 -4.78 -3.39 -17.32
C HIS A 214 -3.70 -2.34 -17.11
N LEU A 215 -3.45 -1.98 -15.85
CA LEU A 215 -2.42 -1.00 -15.52
C LEU A 215 -1.03 -1.47 -15.96
N LEU A 216 -0.74 -2.76 -15.78
CA LEU A 216 0.58 -3.33 -16.03
C LEU A 216 0.66 -4.06 -17.38
N GLU A 217 -0.45 -4.25 -18.09
CA GLU A 217 -0.55 -5.08 -19.28
C GLU A 217 0.06 -6.47 -19.08
N LEU A 218 -0.28 -7.06 -17.95
CA LEU A 218 0.17 -8.38 -17.49
C LEU A 218 -1.02 -9.19 -17.00
N ASP A 219 -1.35 -10.28 -17.67
CA ASP A 219 -2.38 -11.20 -17.18
C ASP A 219 -1.97 -11.82 -15.85
N GLY A 220 -2.87 -11.76 -14.87
CA GLY A 220 -2.69 -12.35 -13.55
C GLY A 220 -2.02 -11.44 -12.51
N ALA A 221 -1.75 -10.17 -12.84
CA ALA A 221 -1.14 -9.21 -11.90
C ALA A 221 -2.03 -8.99 -10.66
N GLY A 222 -3.33 -8.77 -10.86
CA GLY A 222 -4.29 -8.60 -9.78
C GLY A 222 -4.35 -9.81 -8.85
N LEU A 223 -4.39 -11.02 -9.42
CA LEU A 223 -4.39 -12.27 -8.66
C LEU A 223 -3.09 -12.47 -7.86
N ALA A 224 -1.94 -12.10 -8.43
CA ALA A 224 -0.66 -12.19 -7.74
C ALA A 224 -0.61 -11.27 -6.51
N ILE A 225 -1.13 -10.05 -6.61
CA ILE A 225 -1.22 -9.12 -5.47
C ILE A 225 -2.23 -9.60 -4.41
N GLU A 226 -3.38 -10.13 -4.81
CA GLU A 226 -4.33 -10.72 -3.87
C GLU A 226 -3.72 -11.92 -3.13
N TRP A 227 -2.97 -12.76 -3.84
CA TRP A 227 -2.24 -13.87 -3.23
C TRP A 227 -1.21 -13.36 -2.21
N MET A 228 -0.41 -12.35 -2.55
CA MET A 228 0.57 -11.73 -1.66
C MET A 228 -0.08 -11.20 -0.37
N ARG A 229 -1.23 -10.52 -0.48
CA ARG A 229 -1.99 -10.04 0.67
C ARG A 229 -2.45 -11.17 1.60
N LYS A 230 -2.88 -12.30 1.03
CA LYS A 230 -3.25 -13.49 1.81
C LYS A 230 -2.04 -14.06 2.56
N GLN A 231 -0.86 -14.08 1.93
CA GLN A 231 0.38 -14.51 2.60
C GLN A 231 0.74 -13.58 3.76
N PHE A 232 0.65 -12.26 3.55
CA PHE A 232 0.87 -11.26 4.60
C PHE A 232 -0.08 -11.46 5.78
N ALA A 233 -1.39 -11.57 5.53
CA ALA A 233 -2.38 -11.80 6.58
C ALA A 233 -2.08 -13.09 7.36
N SER A 234 -1.71 -14.17 6.67
CA SER A 234 -1.34 -15.44 7.29
C SER A 234 -0.06 -15.32 8.13
N ALA A 235 0.91 -14.53 7.68
CA ALA A 235 2.15 -14.30 8.43
C ALA A 235 1.90 -13.48 9.70
N VAL A 236 1.10 -12.42 9.60
CA VAL A 236 0.67 -11.62 10.76
C VAL A 236 -0.06 -12.48 11.79
N GLU A 237 -0.98 -13.34 11.34
CA GLU A 237 -1.70 -14.27 12.22
C GLU A 237 -0.79 -15.28 12.91
N ARG A 238 0.21 -15.83 12.21
CA ARG A 238 1.23 -16.72 12.80
C ARG A 238 2.02 -16.02 13.91
N ASN A 239 2.49 -14.78 13.61
CA ASN A 239 3.26 -14.00 14.58
C ASN A 239 2.42 -13.66 15.81
N TRP A 240 1.16 -13.28 15.61
CA TRP A 240 0.20 -13.05 16.70
C TRP A 240 0.04 -14.30 17.58
N LYS A 241 -0.26 -15.44 16.99
CA LYS A 241 -0.42 -16.70 17.73
C LYS A 241 0.85 -17.10 18.48
N ALA A 242 2.01 -16.88 17.89
CA ALA A 242 3.29 -17.14 18.54
C ALA A 242 3.52 -16.24 19.76
N ALA A 243 3.25 -14.94 19.62
CA ALA A 243 3.42 -13.98 20.72
C ALA A 243 2.48 -14.28 21.88
N VAL A 244 1.19 -14.53 21.59
CA VAL A 244 0.21 -14.88 22.63
C VAL A 244 0.59 -16.14 23.40
N ARG A 245 1.06 -17.20 22.70
CA ARG A 245 1.55 -18.42 23.34
C ARG A 245 2.74 -18.16 24.25
N GLN A 246 3.76 -17.44 23.75
CA GLN A 246 4.96 -17.13 24.54
C GLN A 246 4.64 -16.27 25.76
N LEU A 247 3.70 -15.33 25.62
CA LEU A 247 3.23 -14.53 26.75
C LEU A 247 2.55 -15.42 27.80
N ALA A 248 1.63 -16.28 27.40
CA ALA A 248 0.94 -17.22 28.30
C ALA A 248 1.93 -18.12 29.03
N ASP A 249 2.91 -18.68 28.32
CA ASP A 249 3.97 -19.53 28.92
C ASP A 249 4.84 -18.75 29.91
N SER A 250 5.06 -17.47 29.69
CA SER A 250 5.83 -16.63 30.61
C SER A 250 5.10 -16.40 31.94
N TYR A 251 3.78 -16.24 31.88
CA TYR A 251 2.93 -16.08 33.08
C TYR A 251 2.82 -17.40 33.87
N THR A 252 2.69 -18.53 33.20
CA THR A 252 2.65 -19.84 33.88
C THR A 252 3.97 -20.16 34.60
N ARG A 253 5.10 -19.92 33.94
CA ARG A 253 6.43 -20.12 34.57
C ARG A 253 6.66 -19.22 35.79
N LYS A 254 6.20 -17.95 35.73
CA LYS A 254 6.29 -17.06 36.92
C LYS A 254 5.43 -17.54 38.06
N ARG A 255 4.31 -18.19 37.79
CA ARG A 255 3.41 -18.74 38.81
C ARG A 255 3.97 -20.00 39.44
N ASP A 256 4.61 -20.88 38.67
CA ASP A 256 5.17 -22.16 39.15
C ASP A 256 6.56 -21.99 39.80
N GLY A 257 7.34 -20.95 39.42
CA GLY A 257 8.64 -20.64 40.02
C GLY A 257 8.58 -19.78 41.31
N GLY A 258 7.41 -19.29 41.67
CA GLY A 258 7.17 -18.41 42.81
C GLY A 258 6.62 -19.14 44.06
N GLY A 259 7.13 -20.34 44.36
CA GLY A 259 6.83 -21.01 45.63
C GLY A 259 7.62 -20.46 46.78
N ASP A 260 7.42 -19.18 47.18
CA ASP A 260 7.45 -18.74 48.59
C ASP A 260 6.97 -17.29 48.74
N ARG A 261 5.94 -17.12 49.60
CA ARG A 261 5.47 -15.95 50.34
C ARG A 261 4.76 -14.78 49.64
N GLN A 262 3.45 -14.74 49.91
CA GLN A 262 2.62 -13.59 50.30
C GLN A 262 2.44 -12.44 49.31
N SER A 263 1.29 -12.44 48.59
CA SER A 263 0.24 -11.43 48.81
C SER A 263 -0.97 -11.75 47.93
N ARG A 264 -2.10 -12.00 48.58
CA ARG A 264 -3.45 -11.98 47.98
C ARG A 264 -3.77 -10.56 47.54
N ALA A 265 -3.78 -10.30 46.23
CA ALA A 265 -4.62 -9.32 45.59
C ALA A 265 -5.16 -10.00 44.33
N GLY A 266 -6.40 -10.46 44.42
CA GLY A 266 -7.09 -11.11 43.31
C GLY A 266 -7.40 -10.07 42.23
N VAL A 267 -6.86 -10.30 41.06
CA VAL A 267 -7.44 -9.76 39.81
C VAL A 267 -7.83 -11.01 39.01
N ASP A 268 -9.11 -11.30 39.12
CA ASP A 268 -9.76 -12.41 38.40
C ASP A 268 -9.97 -11.97 36.94
N PHE A 269 -9.03 -12.32 36.06
CA PHE A 269 -9.22 -12.21 34.64
C PHE A 269 -9.89 -13.49 34.12
N GLY A 270 -11.21 -13.56 34.27
CA GLY A 270 -12.05 -14.58 33.66
C GLY A 270 -12.08 -14.43 32.12
N LEU A 271 -11.04 -14.84 31.45
CA LEU A 271 -11.05 -15.05 29.98
C LEU A 271 -11.44 -16.51 29.72
N THR A 272 -12.74 -16.79 29.74
CA THR A 272 -13.27 -18.03 29.19
C THR A 272 -13.31 -17.91 27.68
N ALA A 273 -12.75 -18.90 26.98
CA ALA A 273 -12.65 -19.02 25.53
C ALA A 273 -14.00 -19.14 24.78
N ALA A 274 -15.12 -18.82 25.46
CA ALA A 274 -16.47 -19.01 24.93
C ALA A 274 -17.18 -17.73 24.45
N THR A 275 -16.52 -16.55 24.43
CA THR A 275 -17.16 -15.26 24.11
C THR A 275 -16.71 -14.63 22.79
N LEU A 276 -16.07 -15.38 21.91
CA LEU A 276 -15.63 -14.90 20.60
C LEU A 276 -16.62 -15.20 19.45
N GLU A 277 -17.79 -15.75 19.76
CA GLU A 277 -18.87 -15.91 18.78
C GLU A 277 -20.07 -15.06 19.21
N ARG A 278 -20.14 -13.84 18.73
CA ARG A 278 -21.28 -12.93 18.49
C ARG A 278 -20.91 -11.49 18.86
N GLY A 279 -20.14 -10.86 18.02
CA GLY A 279 -20.01 -9.40 17.99
C GLY A 279 -21.04 -8.85 17.00
N ASP A 280 -22.05 -8.21 17.51
CA ASP A 280 -23.04 -7.43 16.77
C ASP A 280 -22.34 -6.27 16.04
N PRO A 281 -22.51 -6.09 14.71
CA PRO A 281 -21.81 -5.07 13.93
C PRO A 281 -22.29 -3.63 14.16
N ASP A 282 -23.28 -3.38 15.00
CA ASP A 282 -23.91 -2.06 15.15
C ASP A 282 -23.44 -1.21 16.36
N ALA A 283 -22.44 -1.64 17.12
CA ALA A 283 -22.01 -0.94 18.34
C ALA A 283 -20.83 0.04 18.19
N VAL A 284 -20.40 0.39 16.97
CA VAL A 284 -19.33 1.39 16.74
C VAL A 284 -19.89 2.59 15.98
N ARG A 285 -20.91 3.20 16.56
CA ARG A 285 -21.39 4.53 16.15
C ARG A 285 -21.58 5.37 17.41
N ALA A 286 -20.52 5.98 17.91
CA ALA A 286 -20.49 7.25 18.65
C ALA A 286 -19.11 7.45 19.29
N ALA A 287 -18.17 8.03 18.57
CA ALA A 287 -17.16 8.88 19.14
C ALA A 287 -16.90 10.00 18.13
N SER A 288 -17.54 11.10 18.38
CA SER A 288 -17.42 12.37 17.67
C SER A 288 -16.01 12.90 17.82
N ASP A 289 -15.36 13.20 16.69
CA ASP A 289 -14.16 14.01 16.65
C ASP A 289 -14.49 15.45 17.02
N PRO A 290 -13.68 16.13 17.85
CA PRO A 290 -13.75 17.56 17.95
C PRO A 290 -12.96 18.21 16.81
N ASP A 291 -13.61 19.16 16.15
CA ASP A 291 -13.03 20.19 15.31
C ASP A 291 -11.72 20.74 15.87
N THR A 292 -10.67 20.70 15.05
CA THR A 292 -9.58 21.66 15.15
C THR A 292 -9.16 22.10 13.76
N SER A 293 -9.61 23.29 13.43
CA SER A 293 -9.08 24.16 12.41
C SER A 293 -7.65 24.57 12.74
N GLY A 294 -6.78 24.53 11.74
CA GLY A 294 -5.62 25.42 11.62
C GLY A 294 -4.35 24.96 12.31
N GLY A 295 -3.31 24.85 11.51
CA GLY A 295 -1.93 24.73 12.00
C GLY A 295 -1.08 23.93 11.02
N SER A 296 -0.48 24.66 10.08
CA SER A 296 0.74 24.25 9.42
C SER A 296 1.81 24.07 10.49
N ASP A 297 2.39 22.88 10.60
CA ASP A 297 3.78 22.76 11.00
C ASP A 297 4.35 21.48 10.42
N ASP A 298 5.38 21.73 9.64
CA ASP A 298 6.30 20.85 8.96
C ASP A 298 7.24 20.26 10.05
N ASP A 299 6.99 19.05 10.48
CA ASP A 299 8.00 18.27 11.23
C ASP A 299 8.28 16.97 10.49
N SER A 300 9.18 17.12 9.50
CA SER A 300 9.88 16.02 8.88
C SER A 300 10.84 15.39 9.89
N VAL A 301 10.39 14.39 10.60
CA VAL A 301 11.30 13.48 11.32
C VAL A 301 11.97 12.59 10.29
N SER A 302 13.18 12.99 9.88
CA SER A 302 14.08 12.18 9.09
C SER A 302 14.59 11.02 9.95
N VAL A 303 13.96 9.86 9.81
CA VAL A 303 14.50 8.60 10.32
C VAL A 303 15.58 8.13 9.34
N LEU A 304 16.84 8.35 9.72
CA LEU A 304 17.99 7.76 9.05
C LEU A 304 17.91 6.23 9.15
N TRP A 305 17.72 5.57 8.01
CA TRP A 305 17.91 4.14 7.86
C TRP A 305 19.35 3.87 7.44
N PRO A 306 20.02 2.84 7.98
CA PRO A 306 21.30 2.41 7.47
C PRO A 306 21.12 1.86 6.06
N ALA A 307 21.93 2.38 5.13
CA ALA A 307 22.00 1.91 3.75
C ALA A 307 22.35 0.40 3.73
N ALA A 308 21.38 -0.44 3.39
CA ALA A 308 21.67 -1.80 2.99
C ALA A 308 22.34 -1.73 1.61
N GLY A 309 23.61 -2.08 1.57
CA GLY A 309 24.42 -2.08 0.35
C GLY A 309 23.76 -2.96 -0.72
N PHE A 310 23.32 -2.36 -1.78
CA PHE A 310 23.00 -3.03 -3.02
C PHE A 310 24.33 -3.35 -3.69
N MET A 311 24.62 -4.64 -3.85
CA MET A 311 25.72 -5.13 -4.67
C MET A 311 25.48 -4.70 -6.11
N ASP A 312 26.38 -3.87 -6.60
CA ASP A 312 26.58 -3.60 -8.03
C ASP A 312 26.80 -4.91 -8.77
N THR A 313 25.83 -5.29 -9.58
CA THR A 313 26.03 -6.32 -10.61
C THR A 313 26.31 -5.61 -11.93
N GLU A 314 27.58 -5.54 -12.29
CA GLU A 314 28.07 -5.05 -13.57
C GLU A 314 27.30 -5.66 -14.75
N LEU A 315 26.57 -4.82 -15.47
CA LEU A 315 26.13 -5.11 -16.84
C LEU A 315 27.31 -4.82 -17.79
N ARG A 316 28.04 -5.86 -18.14
CA ARG A 316 28.96 -5.82 -19.28
C ARG A 316 28.18 -5.67 -20.57
N CYS A 317 28.43 -4.57 -21.26
CA CYS A 317 28.10 -4.37 -22.66
C CYS A 317 28.69 -5.49 -23.51
N PHE A 318 27.87 -6.13 -24.34
CA PHE A 318 28.33 -6.81 -25.56
C PHE A 318 27.98 -5.93 -26.75
N GLN A 319 29.02 -5.74 -27.57
CA GLN A 319 29.02 -5.11 -28.89
C GLN A 319 28.11 -5.86 -29.88
#